data_fea1d7a5d1fb6c7f0bfd8127ab23e55d
#
_entry.id   fea1d7a5d1fb6c7f0bfd8127ab23e55d
#
_cell.length_a   1.000
_cell.length_b   1.000
_cell.length_c   1.000
_cell.angle_alpha   90.00
_cell.angle_beta   90.00
_cell.angle_gamma   90.00
#
_symmetry.space_group_name_H-M   'P 1'
#
loop_
_entity.id
_entity.type
_entity.pdbx_description
1 polymer ?
#
loop_
_entity_poly.entity_id
_entity_poly.type
_entity_poly.pdbx_seq_one_letter_code
_entity_poly.pdbx_strand_id
1 'polypeptide(L)'
;MLLKEIEMDWPYHINKEFVQKVQEEQGLGYEEAVRKDYEINWKEKRRTFQLMTRCMTAMLERIMLPVKTKDCWKILVECVNTCADNTYKNFLGVYAIQVEFDFETFFHAADYEKKGMIIDTLNEAINRISTQITFDVGNILEACKKVRNCGYSNEWLWKKTIKLQGKPIGIQIKHDIQTVEIYMLFMDKSKNVLGKSLLVKTIPDERVYGRYLGHLEVISEKEVALITKDEERIIGVCN
;
A
#
# COMPACT_ATOMS: atom_id res chain seq x y z
N MET A 1 -19.96 -1.55 11.65
CA MET A 1 -19.00 -0.84 10.79
C MET A 1 -18.33 -1.83 9.85
N LEU A 2 -17.63 -1.38 8.79
CA LEU A 2 -16.79 -2.25 7.96
C LEU A 2 -15.32 -1.91 8.21
N LEU A 3 -14.47 -2.93 8.30
CA LEU A 3 -13.03 -2.76 8.21
C LEU A 3 -12.69 -2.26 6.80
N LYS A 4 -11.98 -1.15 6.70
CA LYS A 4 -11.66 -0.47 5.44
C LYS A 4 -10.18 -0.52 5.10
N GLU A 5 -9.32 -0.47 6.13
CA GLU A 5 -7.89 -0.31 5.96
C GLU A 5 -7.11 -1.27 6.87
N ILE A 6 -6.02 -1.79 6.34
CA ILE A 6 -5.00 -2.53 7.10
C ILE A 6 -3.67 -1.92 6.68
N GLU A 7 -2.98 -1.29 7.61
CA GLU A 7 -1.71 -0.62 7.35
C GLU A 7 -0.62 -1.14 8.27
N MET A 8 0.62 -1.04 7.80
CA MET A 8 1.82 -1.24 8.61
C MET A 8 2.51 0.10 8.82
N ASP A 9 3.01 0.31 10.02
CA ASP A 9 3.72 1.52 10.40
C ASP A 9 5.00 1.19 11.16
N TRP A 10 5.98 2.06 11.03
CA TRP A 10 7.20 2.07 11.83
C TRP A 10 7.12 3.25 12.80
N PRO A 11 6.66 3.04 14.05
CA PRO A 11 6.45 4.12 15.01
C PRO A 11 7.74 4.87 15.32
N TYR A 12 7.65 6.18 15.46
CA TYR A 12 8.79 7.01 15.82
C TYR A 12 9.30 6.69 17.22
N HIS A 13 10.61 6.53 17.32
CA HIS A 13 11.33 6.43 18.57
C HIS A 13 12.31 7.58 18.69
N ILE A 14 12.22 8.33 19.80
CA ILE A 14 13.05 9.49 20.07
C ILE A 14 14.52 9.06 20.20
N ASN A 15 15.39 9.64 19.40
CA ASN A 15 16.83 9.54 19.58
C ASN A 15 17.29 10.53 20.67
N LYS A 16 17.36 10.05 21.91
CA LYS A 16 17.67 10.89 23.09
C LYS A 16 19.01 11.59 22.98
N GLU A 17 20.03 10.90 22.44
CA GLU A 17 21.38 11.46 22.26
C GLU A 17 21.36 12.60 21.25
N PHE A 18 20.67 12.43 20.12
CA PHE A 18 20.52 13.49 19.13
C PHE A 18 19.74 14.69 19.70
N VAL A 19 18.63 14.42 20.40
CA VAL A 19 17.82 15.48 21.02
C VAL A 19 18.64 16.28 22.02
N GLN A 20 19.37 15.62 22.92
CA GLN A 20 20.24 16.29 23.89
C GLN A 20 21.31 17.12 23.19
N LYS A 21 22.01 16.56 22.23
CA LYS A 21 23.04 17.26 21.44
C LYS A 21 22.49 18.54 20.78
N VAL A 22 21.32 18.44 20.14
CA VAL A 22 20.71 19.60 19.48
C VAL A 22 20.29 20.68 20.48
N GLN A 23 19.79 20.30 21.64
CA GLN A 23 19.48 21.26 22.73
C GLN A 23 20.74 22.01 23.18
N GLU A 24 21.84 21.29 23.42
CA GLU A 24 23.13 21.87 23.90
C GLU A 24 23.76 22.77 22.82
N GLU A 25 23.86 22.31 21.58
CA GLU A 25 24.55 23.04 20.50
C GLU A 25 23.76 24.22 19.93
N GLN A 26 22.42 24.13 19.92
CA GLN A 26 21.56 25.09 19.23
C GLN A 26 20.61 25.87 20.17
N GLY A 27 20.63 25.57 21.46
CA GLY A 27 19.76 26.24 22.45
C GLY A 27 18.27 26.01 22.24
N LEU A 28 17.87 24.90 21.56
CA LEU A 28 16.48 24.61 21.29
C LEU A 28 15.76 24.04 22.49
N GLY A 29 14.46 24.31 22.61
CA GLY A 29 13.58 23.64 23.56
C GLY A 29 13.44 22.14 23.25
N TYR A 30 13.03 21.33 24.25
CA TYR A 30 12.91 19.87 24.10
C TYR A 30 11.98 19.47 22.95
N GLU A 31 10.78 20.04 22.88
CA GLU A 31 9.81 19.71 21.82
C GLU A 31 10.32 20.05 20.41
N GLU A 32 11.05 21.15 20.30
CA GLU A 32 11.64 21.55 19.01
C GLU A 32 12.80 20.64 18.62
N ALA A 33 13.63 20.21 19.56
CA ALA A 33 14.69 19.23 19.34
C ALA A 33 14.13 17.85 18.95
N VAL A 34 13.04 17.39 19.59
CA VAL A 34 12.31 16.16 19.20
C VAL A 34 11.72 16.26 17.81
N ARG A 35 11.09 17.39 17.46
CA ARG A 35 10.58 17.61 16.10
C ARG A 35 11.70 17.55 15.07
N LYS A 36 12.85 18.12 15.37
CA LYS A 36 14.03 18.10 14.51
C LYS A 36 14.60 16.69 14.34
N ASP A 37 14.64 15.90 15.41
CA ASP A 37 15.02 14.49 15.34
C ASP A 37 14.09 13.71 14.40
N TYR A 38 12.78 13.87 14.55
CA TYR A 38 11.81 13.25 13.67
C TYR A 38 12.05 13.62 12.20
N GLU A 39 12.15 14.91 11.89
CA GLU A 39 12.30 15.41 10.51
C GLU A 39 13.62 14.92 9.85
N ILE A 40 14.70 14.88 10.59
CA ILE A 40 16.04 14.54 10.04
C ILE A 40 16.28 13.04 10.04
N ASN A 41 15.94 12.33 11.12
CA ASN A 41 16.40 10.96 11.34
C ASN A 41 15.32 9.91 11.09
N TRP A 42 14.01 10.29 11.03
CA TRP A 42 12.92 9.34 11.07
C TRP A 42 11.90 9.45 9.95
N LYS A 43 11.47 10.64 9.62
CA LYS A 43 10.36 10.92 8.69
C LYS A 43 10.49 10.18 7.36
N GLU A 44 11.66 10.26 6.73
CA GLU A 44 11.89 9.62 5.43
C GLU A 44 11.96 8.10 5.54
N LYS A 45 12.58 7.57 6.59
CA LYS A 45 12.63 6.12 6.85
C LYS A 45 11.24 5.53 7.04
N ARG A 46 10.42 6.19 7.88
CA ARG A 46 9.03 5.80 8.11
C ARG A 46 8.21 5.84 6.85
N ARG A 47 8.32 6.93 6.08
CA ARG A 47 7.63 7.07 4.80
C ARG A 47 8.02 5.99 3.81
N THR A 48 9.31 5.71 3.68
CA THR A 48 9.82 4.66 2.79
C THR A 48 9.25 3.30 3.18
N PHE A 49 9.26 2.96 4.48
CA PHE A 49 8.67 1.73 4.99
C PHE A 49 7.16 1.63 4.66
N GLN A 50 6.40 2.68 4.95
CA GLN A 50 4.97 2.73 4.65
C GLN A 50 4.68 2.53 3.15
N LEU A 51 5.45 3.17 2.27
CA LEU A 51 5.31 3.01 0.82
C LEU A 51 5.63 1.58 0.38
N MET A 52 6.73 0.99 0.87
CA MET A 52 7.12 -0.39 0.52
C MET A 52 6.10 -1.43 0.99
N THR A 53 5.47 -1.24 2.14
CA THR A 53 4.48 -2.20 2.67
C THR A 53 3.12 -2.06 1.99
N ARG A 54 2.83 -0.91 1.36
CA ARG A 54 1.53 -0.59 0.79
C ARG A 54 1.12 -1.52 -0.35
N CYS A 55 2.04 -2.02 -1.15
CA CYS A 55 1.71 -2.94 -2.24
C CYS A 55 0.98 -4.19 -1.76
N MET A 56 1.33 -4.73 -0.59
CA MET A 56 0.71 -5.94 -0.04
C MET A 56 -0.53 -5.63 0.82
N THR A 57 -0.51 -4.56 1.62
CA THR A 57 -1.68 -4.17 2.41
C THR A 57 -2.85 -3.77 1.50
N ALA A 58 -2.62 -2.98 0.45
CA ALA A 58 -3.63 -2.63 -0.54
C ALA A 58 -4.13 -3.84 -1.35
N MET A 59 -3.25 -4.79 -1.67
CA MET A 59 -3.67 -6.04 -2.29
C MET A 59 -4.60 -6.82 -1.37
N LEU A 60 -4.24 -6.95 -0.09
CA LEU A 60 -5.05 -7.64 0.92
C LEU A 60 -6.43 -7.01 1.03
N GLU A 61 -6.52 -5.68 1.18
CA GLU A 61 -7.77 -4.92 1.25
C GLU A 61 -8.66 -5.15 0.01
N ARG A 62 -8.07 -5.23 -1.18
CA ARG A 62 -8.80 -5.42 -2.43
C ARG A 62 -9.39 -6.82 -2.58
N ILE A 63 -8.70 -7.86 -2.09
CA ILE A 63 -9.11 -9.25 -2.29
C ILE A 63 -9.85 -9.87 -1.11
N MET A 64 -9.75 -9.28 0.09
CA MET A 64 -10.50 -9.78 1.25
C MET A 64 -12.01 -9.55 1.06
N LEU A 65 -12.80 -10.49 1.56
CA LEU A 65 -14.23 -10.29 1.67
C LEU A 65 -14.54 -9.26 2.75
N PRO A 66 -15.70 -8.56 2.68
CA PRO A 66 -16.07 -7.57 3.67
C PRO A 66 -16.07 -8.12 5.10
N VAL A 67 -15.35 -7.47 6.00
CA VAL A 67 -15.28 -7.80 7.43
C VAL A 67 -16.15 -6.81 8.20
N LYS A 68 -17.23 -7.32 8.82
CA LYS A 68 -18.10 -6.53 9.68
C LYS A 68 -17.52 -6.46 11.09
N THR A 69 -17.39 -5.26 11.61
CA THR A 69 -16.88 -4.97 12.95
C THR A 69 -17.91 -4.17 13.74
N LYS A 70 -17.75 -4.09 15.06
CA LYS A 70 -18.55 -3.22 15.91
C LYS A 70 -18.12 -1.75 15.77
N ASP A 71 -16.81 -1.51 15.93
CA ASP A 71 -16.22 -0.17 16.07
C ASP A 71 -14.83 -0.04 15.40
N CYS A 72 -14.29 -1.09 14.74
CA CYS A 72 -13.00 -1.06 14.06
C CYS A 72 -13.18 -0.75 12.57
N TRP A 73 -12.59 0.36 12.09
CA TRP A 73 -12.55 0.68 10.67
C TRP A 73 -11.14 0.50 10.06
N LYS A 74 -10.10 0.41 10.93
CA LYS A 74 -8.70 0.26 10.53
C LYS A 74 -7.94 -0.61 11.51
N ILE A 75 -7.11 -1.51 11.00
CA ILE A 75 -6.07 -2.21 11.75
C ILE A 75 -4.74 -1.58 11.39
N LEU A 76 -4.00 -1.12 12.41
CA LEU A 76 -2.66 -0.58 12.28
C LEU A 76 -1.67 -1.55 12.93
N VAL A 77 -0.79 -2.13 12.13
CA VAL A 77 0.29 -3.00 12.60
C VAL A 77 1.53 -2.14 12.85
N GLU A 78 1.80 -1.87 14.10
CA GLU A 78 3.00 -1.16 14.52
C GLU A 78 4.19 -2.13 14.55
N CYS A 79 5.07 -2.03 13.55
CA CYS A 79 6.30 -2.80 13.44
C CYS A 79 7.36 -2.22 14.38
N VAL A 80 7.86 -3.01 15.32
CA VAL A 80 8.82 -2.57 16.35
C VAL A 80 9.96 -3.57 16.48
N ASN A 81 11.13 -3.13 16.97
CA ASN A 81 12.26 -4.04 17.24
C ASN A 81 11.95 -5.00 18.40
N THR A 82 11.18 -4.54 19.38
CA THR A 82 10.77 -5.32 20.56
C THR A 82 9.38 -4.88 20.97
N CYS A 83 8.45 -5.83 21.10
CA CYS A 83 7.11 -5.53 21.57
C CYS A 83 7.10 -5.14 23.04
N ALA A 84 6.55 -3.96 23.32
CA ALA A 84 6.34 -3.49 24.69
C ALA A 84 5.06 -4.08 25.30
N ASP A 85 4.06 -4.36 24.47
CA ASP A 85 2.75 -4.86 24.87
C ASP A 85 2.18 -5.81 23.80
N ASN A 86 1.53 -6.87 24.25
CA ASN A 86 0.85 -7.82 23.36
C ASN A 86 -0.64 -7.51 23.18
N THR A 87 -1.16 -6.47 23.83
CA THR A 87 -2.55 -6.03 23.69
C THR A 87 -2.71 -5.01 22.56
N TYR A 88 -3.86 -5.03 21.90
CA TYR A 88 -4.16 -3.97 20.95
C TYR A 88 -4.66 -2.72 21.68
N LYS A 89 -4.44 -1.56 21.08
CA LYS A 89 -4.95 -0.27 21.54
C LYS A 89 -6.02 0.22 20.58
N ASN A 90 -7.15 0.70 21.11
CA ASN A 90 -8.22 1.27 20.30
C ASN A 90 -8.19 2.80 20.39
N PHE A 91 -7.93 3.45 19.25
CA PHE A 91 -7.98 4.91 19.10
C PHE A 91 -9.03 5.27 18.06
N LEU A 92 -10.24 5.61 18.51
CA LEU A 92 -11.34 6.04 17.63
C LEU A 92 -11.62 5.05 16.48
N GLY A 93 -11.57 3.75 16.78
CA GLY A 93 -11.80 2.69 15.81
C GLY A 93 -10.58 2.30 14.98
N VAL A 94 -9.40 2.86 15.25
CA VAL A 94 -8.11 2.33 14.80
C VAL A 94 -7.59 1.36 15.85
N TYR A 95 -7.47 0.09 15.46
CA TYR A 95 -6.93 -0.95 16.30
C TYR A 95 -5.44 -1.11 16.01
N ALA A 96 -4.59 -0.59 16.90
CA ALA A 96 -3.14 -0.66 16.79
C ALA A 96 -2.61 -1.85 17.58
N ILE A 97 -1.78 -2.69 16.94
CA ILE A 97 -1.12 -3.84 17.56
C ILE A 97 0.35 -3.88 17.18
N GLN A 98 1.22 -4.13 18.18
CA GLN A 98 2.65 -4.26 17.95
C GLN A 98 3.04 -5.65 17.50
N VAL A 99 3.96 -5.72 16.54
CA VAL A 99 4.61 -6.94 16.07
C VAL A 99 6.11 -6.68 15.94
N GLU A 100 6.92 -7.63 16.39
CA GLU A 100 8.36 -7.56 16.18
C GLU A 100 8.69 -7.69 14.70
N PHE A 101 9.62 -6.84 14.22
CA PHE A 101 9.95 -6.75 12.82
C PHE A 101 11.44 -6.51 12.62
N ASP A 102 12.04 -7.32 11.76
CA ASP A 102 13.44 -7.19 11.38
C ASP A 102 13.61 -6.18 10.23
N PHE A 103 13.79 -4.92 10.58
CA PHE A 103 13.97 -3.84 9.61
C PHE A 103 15.26 -3.99 8.81
N GLU A 104 16.34 -4.48 9.43
CA GLU A 104 17.63 -4.65 8.76
C GLU A 104 17.49 -5.66 7.62
N THR A 105 17.01 -6.85 7.91
CA THR A 105 16.74 -7.86 6.88
C THR A 105 15.75 -7.34 5.84
N PHE A 106 14.67 -6.67 6.23
CA PHE A 106 13.67 -6.16 5.31
C PHE A 106 14.26 -5.19 4.29
N PHE A 107 15.02 -4.20 4.70
CA PHE A 107 15.55 -3.21 3.76
C PHE A 107 16.59 -3.79 2.79
N HIS A 108 17.31 -4.86 3.17
CA HIS A 108 18.30 -5.51 2.33
C HIS A 108 17.75 -6.68 1.48
N ALA A 109 16.58 -7.20 1.81
CA ALA A 109 15.94 -8.32 1.10
C ALA A 109 15.55 -7.97 -0.33
N ALA A 110 15.41 -8.99 -1.18
CA ALA A 110 14.82 -8.84 -2.51
C ALA A 110 13.30 -8.51 -2.40
N ASP A 111 12.73 -7.88 -3.43
CA ASP A 111 11.32 -7.45 -3.41
C ASP A 111 10.33 -8.59 -3.15
N TYR A 112 10.61 -9.79 -3.67
CA TYR A 112 9.79 -10.97 -3.40
C TYR A 112 9.82 -11.38 -1.92
N GLU A 113 10.99 -11.36 -1.29
CA GLU A 113 11.18 -11.67 0.12
C GLU A 113 10.51 -10.60 1.01
N LYS A 114 10.66 -9.32 0.66
CA LYS A 114 9.93 -8.21 1.32
C LYS A 114 8.42 -8.45 1.36
N LYS A 115 7.84 -8.85 0.23
CA LYS A 115 6.40 -9.16 0.14
C LYS A 115 6.01 -10.31 1.08
N GLY A 116 6.86 -11.34 1.16
CA GLY A 116 6.69 -12.44 2.09
C GLY A 116 6.69 -11.95 3.54
N MET A 117 7.71 -11.19 3.94
CA MET A 117 7.83 -10.62 5.29
C MET A 117 6.61 -9.77 5.66
N ILE A 118 6.11 -8.93 4.74
CA ILE A 118 4.91 -8.12 4.95
C ILE A 118 3.70 -9.02 5.26
N ILE A 119 3.44 -10.03 4.44
CA ILE A 119 2.28 -10.93 4.62
C ILE A 119 2.42 -11.79 5.87
N ASP A 120 3.63 -12.21 6.24
CA ASP A 120 3.90 -12.96 7.47
C ASP A 120 3.61 -12.11 8.70
N THR A 121 4.07 -10.87 8.72
CA THR A 121 3.82 -9.90 9.79
C THR A 121 2.33 -9.56 9.92
N LEU A 122 1.63 -9.34 8.81
CA LEU A 122 0.19 -9.11 8.81
C LEU A 122 -0.57 -10.32 9.36
N ASN A 123 -0.21 -11.53 8.93
CA ASN A 123 -0.82 -12.76 9.43
C ASN A 123 -0.60 -12.95 10.93
N GLU A 124 0.60 -12.64 11.43
CA GLU A 124 0.91 -12.67 12.86
C GLU A 124 0.07 -11.65 13.63
N ALA A 125 0.04 -10.39 13.18
CA ALA A 125 -0.75 -9.33 13.80
C ALA A 125 -2.24 -9.71 13.91
N ILE A 126 -2.81 -10.24 12.82
CA ILE A 126 -4.21 -10.65 12.77
C ILE A 126 -4.49 -11.84 13.70
N ASN A 127 -3.58 -12.81 13.79
CA ASN A 127 -3.72 -13.90 14.75
C ASN A 127 -3.63 -13.40 16.21
N ARG A 128 -2.71 -12.50 16.52
CA ARG A 128 -2.60 -11.91 17.86
C ARG A 128 -3.85 -11.13 18.26
N ILE A 129 -4.37 -10.29 17.37
CA ILE A 129 -5.55 -9.48 17.66
C ILE A 129 -6.82 -10.33 17.74
N SER A 130 -6.91 -11.44 16.99
CA SER A 130 -8.10 -12.30 16.95
C SER A 130 -8.51 -12.87 18.29
N THR A 131 -7.56 -13.06 19.20
CA THR A 131 -7.82 -13.56 20.57
C THR A 131 -8.40 -12.49 21.50
N GLN A 132 -8.43 -11.23 21.08
CA GLN A 132 -8.77 -10.06 21.91
C GLN A 132 -10.00 -9.30 21.40
N ILE A 133 -10.46 -9.60 20.18
CA ILE A 133 -11.57 -8.90 19.52
C ILE A 133 -12.79 -9.82 19.33
N THR A 134 -13.94 -9.21 19.04
CA THR A 134 -15.23 -9.94 18.93
C THR A 134 -15.68 -10.19 17.50
N PHE A 135 -14.99 -9.66 16.49
CA PHE A 135 -15.34 -9.89 15.08
C PHE A 135 -14.45 -10.95 14.43
N ASP A 136 -15.01 -11.63 13.44
CA ASP A 136 -14.31 -12.70 12.73
C ASP A 136 -13.23 -12.14 11.78
N VAL A 137 -12.01 -12.62 11.96
CA VAL A 137 -10.85 -12.30 11.12
C VAL A 137 -10.60 -13.32 10.00
N GLY A 138 -11.41 -14.36 9.89
CA GLY A 138 -11.21 -15.46 8.95
C GLY A 138 -11.04 -15.00 7.51
N ASN A 139 -11.83 -13.99 7.08
CA ASN A 139 -11.70 -13.40 5.75
C ASN A 139 -10.34 -12.72 5.50
N ILE A 140 -9.72 -12.14 6.53
CA ILE A 140 -8.41 -11.50 6.42
C ILE A 140 -7.32 -12.58 6.28
N LEU A 141 -7.36 -13.60 7.14
CA LEU A 141 -6.41 -14.71 7.10
C LEU A 141 -6.49 -15.49 5.78
N GLU A 142 -7.71 -15.70 5.26
CA GLU A 142 -7.91 -16.34 3.97
C GLU A 142 -7.36 -15.46 2.82
N ALA A 143 -7.49 -14.15 2.89
CA ALA A 143 -6.90 -13.24 1.93
C ALA A 143 -5.35 -13.29 1.99
N CYS A 144 -4.73 -13.37 3.16
CA CYS A 144 -3.28 -13.58 3.30
C CYS A 144 -2.82 -14.87 2.59
N LYS A 145 -3.57 -15.97 2.74
CA LYS A 145 -3.28 -17.23 2.01
C LYS A 145 -3.38 -17.06 0.50
N LYS A 146 -4.42 -16.36 0.01
CA LYS A 146 -4.58 -16.09 -1.42
C LYS A 146 -3.43 -15.25 -1.99
N VAL A 147 -2.97 -14.23 -1.26
CA VAL A 147 -1.81 -13.42 -1.66
C VAL A 147 -0.56 -14.28 -1.82
N ARG A 148 -0.29 -15.20 -0.88
CA ARG A 148 0.84 -16.13 -0.99
C ARG A 148 0.69 -17.07 -2.19
N ASN A 149 -0.49 -17.67 -2.37
CA ASN A 149 -0.75 -18.64 -3.43
C ASN A 149 -0.63 -18.06 -4.84
N CYS A 150 -0.88 -16.75 -5.02
CA CYS A 150 -0.67 -16.07 -6.30
C CYS A 150 0.75 -15.47 -6.46
N GLY A 151 1.71 -15.86 -5.60
CA GLY A 151 3.10 -15.41 -5.68
C GLY A 151 3.28 -13.91 -5.45
N TYR A 152 2.41 -13.30 -4.62
CA TYR A 152 2.44 -11.87 -4.28
C TYR A 152 2.28 -10.94 -5.50
N SER A 153 1.67 -11.41 -6.58
CA SER A 153 1.43 -10.62 -7.79
C SER A 153 0.27 -9.67 -7.59
N ASN A 154 0.57 -8.39 -7.43
CA ASN A 154 -0.42 -7.33 -7.23
C ASN A 154 -0.71 -6.61 -8.54
N GLU A 155 -1.38 -7.31 -9.45
CA GLU A 155 -1.80 -6.79 -10.75
C GLU A 155 -3.32 -6.95 -10.92
N TRP A 156 -3.97 -5.94 -11.49
CA TRP A 156 -5.41 -6.03 -11.77
C TRP A 156 -5.83 -5.14 -12.93
N LEU A 157 -6.98 -5.45 -13.51
CA LEU A 157 -7.63 -4.61 -14.51
C LEU A 157 -8.53 -3.57 -13.82
N TRP A 158 -8.40 -2.33 -14.23
CA TRP A 158 -9.34 -1.29 -13.84
C TRP A 158 -10.71 -1.57 -14.44
N LYS A 159 -11.76 -1.30 -13.68
CA LYS A 159 -13.14 -1.65 -14.06
C LYS A 159 -13.70 -0.90 -15.27
N LYS A 160 -13.08 0.24 -15.65
CA LYS A 160 -13.51 1.02 -16.83
C LYS A 160 -12.78 0.54 -18.07
N THR A 161 -13.53 0.31 -19.14
CA THR A 161 -13.02 -0.09 -20.44
C THR A 161 -13.73 0.71 -21.53
N ILE A 162 -13.09 0.84 -22.69
CA ILE A 162 -13.65 1.47 -23.89
C ILE A 162 -13.44 0.54 -25.09
N LYS A 163 -14.09 0.80 -26.23
CA LYS A 163 -13.84 0.06 -27.47
C LYS A 163 -13.20 0.96 -28.52
N LEU A 164 -12.14 0.46 -29.15
CA LEU A 164 -11.53 1.05 -30.32
C LEU A 164 -11.71 0.08 -31.49
N GLN A 165 -12.43 0.48 -32.55
CA GLN A 165 -12.75 -0.39 -33.71
C GLN A 165 -13.35 -1.75 -33.30
N GLY A 166 -14.23 -1.73 -32.29
CA GLY A 166 -14.88 -2.94 -31.76
C GLY A 166 -14.02 -3.84 -30.86
N LYS A 167 -12.74 -3.50 -30.65
CA LYS A 167 -11.82 -4.21 -29.76
C LYS A 167 -11.78 -3.53 -28.39
N PRO A 168 -11.81 -4.27 -27.26
CA PRO A 168 -11.78 -3.68 -25.94
C PRO A 168 -10.38 -3.12 -25.61
N ILE A 169 -10.37 -1.93 -25.01
CA ILE A 169 -9.20 -1.29 -24.43
C ILE A 169 -9.42 -1.17 -22.93
N GLY A 170 -8.43 -1.56 -22.15
CA GLY A 170 -8.48 -1.52 -20.68
C GLY A 170 -7.22 -0.94 -20.08
N ILE A 171 -7.25 -0.70 -18.79
CA ILE A 171 -6.10 -0.27 -18.00
C ILE A 171 -5.72 -1.39 -17.03
N GLN A 172 -4.47 -1.80 -17.06
CA GLN A 172 -3.86 -2.67 -16.06
C GLN A 172 -3.04 -1.84 -15.11
N ILE A 173 -3.19 -2.07 -13.82
CA ILE A 173 -2.34 -1.50 -12.77
C ILE A 173 -1.47 -2.64 -12.23
N LYS A 174 -0.16 -2.39 -12.15
CA LYS A 174 0.81 -3.23 -11.46
C LYS A 174 1.37 -2.44 -10.29
N HIS A 175 1.08 -2.87 -9.06
CA HIS A 175 1.53 -2.22 -7.84
C HIS A 175 2.61 -3.07 -7.17
N ASP A 176 3.83 -2.61 -7.21
CA ASP A 176 5.00 -3.29 -6.66
C ASP A 176 5.57 -2.52 -5.45
N ILE A 177 6.61 -3.06 -4.81
CA ILE A 177 7.27 -2.52 -3.61
C ILE A 177 7.68 -1.06 -3.78
N GLN A 178 8.29 -0.73 -4.92
CA GLN A 178 8.88 0.59 -5.14
C GLN A 178 8.07 1.45 -6.11
N THR A 179 7.23 0.85 -6.93
CA THR A 179 6.55 1.58 -8.01
C THR A 179 5.17 1.03 -8.31
N VAL A 180 4.33 1.92 -8.83
CA VAL A 180 3.12 1.54 -9.55
C VAL A 180 3.30 1.86 -11.03
N GLU A 181 2.96 0.88 -11.87
CA GLU A 181 2.93 1.02 -13.32
C GLU A 181 1.49 0.89 -13.81
N ILE A 182 1.07 1.84 -14.66
CA ILE A 182 -0.25 1.87 -15.28
C ILE A 182 -0.08 1.64 -16.76
N TYR A 183 -0.68 0.58 -17.27
CA TYR A 183 -0.59 0.18 -18.67
C TYR A 183 -1.94 0.30 -19.35
N MET A 184 -1.92 0.74 -20.60
CA MET A 184 -3.05 0.55 -21.52
C MET A 184 -2.90 -0.79 -22.21
N LEU A 185 -3.96 -1.60 -22.18
CA LEU A 185 -4.04 -2.89 -22.83
C LEU A 185 -4.93 -2.82 -24.05
N PHE A 186 -4.44 -3.28 -25.17
CA PHE A 186 -5.19 -3.50 -26.40
C PHE A 186 -5.54 -4.99 -26.49
N MET A 187 -6.82 -5.31 -26.55
CA MET A 187 -7.28 -6.70 -26.45
C MET A 187 -8.10 -7.09 -27.68
N ASP A 188 -8.13 -8.39 -27.98
CA ASP A 188 -9.09 -8.93 -28.95
C ASP A 188 -10.50 -9.06 -28.35
N LYS A 189 -11.48 -9.53 -29.16
CA LYS A 189 -12.86 -9.75 -28.71
C LYS A 189 -12.97 -10.81 -27.60
N SER A 190 -12.01 -11.71 -27.51
CA SER A 190 -11.91 -12.75 -26.46
C SER A 190 -11.15 -12.27 -25.22
N LYS A 191 -10.76 -10.98 -25.18
CA LYS A 191 -9.96 -10.34 -24.11
C LYS A 191 -8.52 -10.83 -24.00
N ASN A 192 -7.96 -11.46 -25.01
CA ASN A 192 -6.54 -11.74 -25.06
C ASN A 192 -5.79 -10.43 -25.34
N VAL A 193 -4.68 -10.21 -24.63
CA VAL A 193 -3.86 -9.01 -24.78
C VAL A 193 -3.07 -9.09 -26.07
N LEU A 194 -3.32 -8.17 -27.00
CA LEU A 194 -2.63 -8.04 -28.27
C LEU A 194 -1.44 -7.09 -28.18
N GLY A 195 -1.56 -6.08 -27.34
CA GLY A 195 -0.51 -5.07 -27.11
C GLY A 195 -0.65 -4.40 -25.75
N LYS A 196 0.44 -3.86 -25.26
CA LYS A 196 0.55 -3.20 -23.95
C LYS A 196 1.43 -1.97 -24.06
N SER A 197 0.92 -0.81 -23.60
CA SER A 197 1.65 0.45 -23.56
C SER A 197 1.76 0.96 -22.14
N LEU A 198 2.97 1.22 -21.66
CA LEU A 198 3.18 1.88 -20.36
C LEU A 198 2.78 3.35 -20.46
N LEU A 199 1.81 3.76 -19.65
CA LEU A 199 1.34 5.16 -19.60
C LEU A 199 1.96 5.94 -18.46
N VAL A 200 2.06 5.33 -17.29
CA VAL A 200 2.54 6.00 -16.05
C VAL A 200 3.39 5.05 -15.25
N LYS A 201 4.49 5.58 -14.69
CA LYS A 201 5.25 4.95 -13.62
C LYS A 201 5.40 5.96 -12.49
N THR A 202 4.98 5.58 -11.28
CA THR A 202 4.93 6.48 -10.12
C THR A 202 5.19 5.74 -8.82
N ILE A 203 5.19 6.46 -7.69
CA ILE A 203 5.37 5.88 -6.36
C ILE A 203 4.19 4.99 -5.96
N PRO A 204 4.38 3.98 -5.09
CA PRO A 204 3.36 3.01 -4.69
C PRO A 204 2.38 3.56 -3.64
N ASP A 205 1.74 4.69 -3.95
CA ASP A 205 0.76 5.37 -3.10
C ASP A 205 -0.56 5.55 -3.87
N GLU A 206 -1.67 5.00 -3.36
CA GLU A 206 -2.99 5.07 -4.00
C GLU A 206 -3.49 6.51 -4.14
N ARG A 207 -3.11 7.40 -3.24
CA ARG A 207 -3.47 8.81 -3.32
C ARG A 207 -2.80 9.48 -4.52
N VAL A 208 -1.59 9.02 -4.86
CA VAL A 208 -0.82 9.52 -6.01
C VAL A 208 -1.30 8.88 -7.30
N TYR A 209 -1.25 7.55 -7.42
CA TYR A 209 -1.62 6.92 -8.69
C TYR A 209 -3.13 6.95 -8.98
N GLY A 210 -3.98 7.02 -7.95
CA GLY A 210 -5.41 7.11 -8.10
C GLY A 210 -5.90 8.35 -8.83
N ARG A 211 -5.09 9.42 -8.90
CA ARG A 211 -5.38 10.63 -9.69
C ARG A 211 -5.34 10.39 -11.19
N TYR A 212 -4.52 9.44 -11.66
CA TYR A 212 -4.45 9.08 -13.08
C TYR A 212 -5.69 8.33 -13.58
N LEU A 213 -6.49 7.75 -12.71
CA LEU A 213 -7.62 6.88 -13.05
C LEU A 213 -8.95 7.66 -13.14
N GLY A 214 -9.09 8.53 -14.15
CA GLY A 214 -10.31 9.29 -14.42
C GLY A 214 -11.25 8.55 -15.38
N HIS A 215 -11.04 8.65 -16.70
CA HIS A 215 -11.79 7.94 -17.73
C HIS A 215 -10.95 7.67 -18.99
N LEU A 216 -11.47 6.90 -19.91
CA LEU A 216 -10.84 6.62 -21.21
C LEU A 216 -11.61 7.36 -22.32
N GLU A 217 -10.88 7.92 -23.29
CA GLU A 217 -11.41 8.63 -24.44
C GLU A 217 -10.74 8.16 -25.73
N VAL A 218 -11.52 7.90 -26.79
CA VAL A 218 -10.98 7.60 -28.12
C VAL A 218 -10.59 8.92 -28.79
N ILE A 219 -9.34 9.07 -29.16
CA ILE A 219 -8.82 10.27 -29.82
C ILE A 219 -8.83 10.10 -31.33
N SER A 220 -8.43 8.93 -31.83
CA SER A 220 -8.38 8.60 -33.24
C SER A 220 -8.60 7.09 -33.47
N GLU A 221 -8.51 6.66 -34.72
CA GLU A 221 -8.61 5.21 -35.05
C GLU A 221 -7.49 4.35 -34.44
N LYS A 222 -6.40 4.94 -33.97
CA LYS A 222 -5.24 4.24 -33.41
C LYS A 222 -4.86 4.71 -31.99
N GLU A 223 -5.54 5.74 -31.48
CA GLU A 223 -5.15 6.38 -30.24
C GLU A 223 -6.30 6.42 -29.24
N VAL A 224 -5.99 6.06 -28.02
CA VAL A 224 -6.85 6.19 -26.84
C VAL A 224 -6.12 6.98 -25.78
N ALA A 225 -6.78 7.94 -25.16
CA ALA A 225 -6.26 8.66 -24.01
C ALA A 225 -6.82 8.12 -22.69
N LEU A 226 -5.98 8.00 -21.70
CA LEU A 226 -6.37 7.97 -20.30
C LEU A 226 -6.44 9.43 -19.82
N ILE A 227 -7.63 9.87 -19.50
CA ILE A 227 -7.88 11.20 -18.92
C ILE A 227 -7.75 11.07 -17.40
N THR A 228 -6.90 11.87 -16.79
CA THR A 228 -6.71 11.88 -15.34
C THR A 228 -7.91 12.56 -14.65
N LYS A 229 -7.96 12.48 -13.32
CA LYS A 229 -8.97 13.25 -12.56
C LYS A 229 -8.77 14.77 -12.63
N ASP A 230 -7.56 15.20 -12.99
CA ASP A 230 -7.19 16.60 -13.18
C ASP A 230 -7.28 17.01 -14.66
N GLU A 231 -8.02 16.23 -15.51
CA GLU A 231 -8.27 16.47 -16.93
C GLU A 231 -7.01 16.47 -17.84
N GLU A 232 -5.90 15.93 -17.36
CA GLU A 232 -4.69 15.73 -18.19
C GLU A 232 -4.89 14.51 -19.10
N ARG A 233 -4.33 14.57 -20.32
CA ARG A 233 -4.40 13.49 -21.32
C ARG A 233 -3.09 12.71 -21.38
N ILE A 234 -3.16 11.40 -21.24
CA ILE A 234 -2.03 10.48 -21.41
C ILE A 234 -2.36 9.52 -22.54
N ILE A 235 -1.66 9.63 -23.66
CA ILE A 235 -1.99 8.93 -24.91
C ILE A 235 -1.34 7.54 -24.93
N GLY A 236 -2.15 6.52 -25.21
CA GLY A 236 -1.71 5.18 -25.58
C GLY A 236 -1.92 4.93 -27.06
N VAL A 237 -0.90 4.38 -27.72
CA VAL A 237 -0.94 4.08 -29.16
C VAL A 237 -1.06 2.58 -29.35
N CYS A 238 -2.02 2.17 -30.19
CA CYS A 238 -2.14 0.79 -30.67
C CYS A 238 -1.17 0.58 -31.84
N ASN A 239 -0.08 -0.13 -31.61
CA ASN A 239 0.87 -0.55 -32.66
C ASN A 239 0.40 -1.82 -33.35
#